data_08f5ee9d2fb6d65ab5b7fe2c969ab2af
#
_entry.id   08f5ee9d2fb6d65ab5b7fe2c969ab2af
#
_cell.length_a   1.000
_cell.length_b   1.000
_cell.length_c   1.000
_cell.angle_alpha   90.00
_cell.angle_beta   90.00
_cell.angle_gamma   90.00
#
_symmetry.space_group_name_H-M   'P 1'
#
loop_
_entity.id
_entity.type
_entity.pdbx_description
1 polymer ?
#
loop_
_entity_poly.entity_id
_entity_poly.type
_entity_poly.pdbx_seq_one_letter_code
_entity_poly.pdbx_strand_id
1 'polypeptide(L)'
;MNARKLLTHVGSKPRQIGLRMHTLLRRETHERKAAPSVKIDWSLYGGVENLQGQVDKAAAGRKWMPHVGEKPLPSDDFLWSLNEEPHRTRRLAIMKAHPEVRKLMGHEPLTKYVAMSVVCLQVVLAVIVTALGWHPLDWRFLLTAYLIGGTANQHIFLAIHEITHNLAFKSIAANRVLAILTNLPAAVPFAMTFKPYHIEHHKHLGEDGIDTDIPTKVEMMLLNNVLGKAFFATFQLFFYAIRPGFVRVQKLTGWHFLNICVQLSFDAFICYACGAPTPLIYLLLSSFFAGSLHPVAGHFISEHYMFSGIEQETWS
;
A
#
# COMPACT_ATOMS: atom_id res chain seq x y z
N MET A 1 -35.56 43.90 -5.36
CA MET A 1 -34.67 43.22 -6.31
C MET A 1 -34.89 41.73 -6.16
N ASN A 2 -35.43 41.05 -7.14
CA ASN A 2 -36.23 39.83 -7.02
C ASN A 2 -35.33 38.58 -6.96
N ALA A 3 -35.44 37.79 -5.93
CA ALA A 3 -34.69 36.53 -5.65
C ALA A 3 -34.95 35.41 -6.70
N ARG A 4 -35.81 35.64 -7.68
CA ARG A 4 -36.14 34.67 -8.76
C ARG A 4 -35.12 34.65 -9.92
N LYS A 5 -34.20 35.60 -10.03
CA LYS A 5 -33.24 35.64 -11.14
C LYS A 5 -31.90 34.92 -10.84
N LEU A 6 -31.68 34.45 -9.59
CA LEU A 6 -30.41 33.73 -9.23
C LEU A 6 -30.52 32.21 -9.39
N LEU A 7 -31.71 31.67 -9.59
CA LEU A 7 -31.92 30.21 -9.67
C LEU A 7 -31.92 29.63 -11.09
N THR A 8 -31.81 30.44 -12.13
CA THR A 8 -31.86 29.97 -13.53
C THR A 8 -30.48 29.68 -14.13
N HIS A 9 -29.35 29.92 -13.41
CA HIS A 9 -28.02 29.70 -13.99
C HIS A 9 -27.24 28.51 -13.36
N VAL A 10 -27.83 27.76 -12.44
CA VAL A 10 -27.22 26.57 -11.83
C VAL A 10 -27.78 25.23 -12.37
N GLY A 11 -28.70 25.31 -13.34
CA GLY A 11 -29.52 24.15 -13.75
C GLY A 11 -28.98 23.21 -14.82
N SER A 12 -27.76 23.39 -15.38
CA SER A 12 -27.38 22.58 -16.55
C SER A 12 -26.23 21.57 -16.34
N LYS A 13 -25.47 21.65 -15.27
CA LYS A 13 -24.34 20.71 -15.09
C LYS A 13 -24.62 19.40 -14.34
N PRO A 14 -25.54 19.31 -13.35
CA PRO A 14 -25.81 18.03 -12.67
C PRO A 14 -26.49 16.99 -13.56
N ARG A 15 -27.31 17.42 -14.54
CA ARG A 15 -28.01 16.48 -15.44
C ARG A 15 -27.09 15.75 -16.43
N GLN A 16 -25.98 16.37 -16.83
CA GLN A 16 -25.03 15.70 -17.76
C GLN A 16 -24.16 14.66 -17.05
N ILE A 17 -23.81 14.86 -15.79
CA ILE A 17 -23.03 13.90 -15.00
C ILE A 17 -23.90 12.69 -14.65
N GLY A 18 -25.14 12.90 -14.22
CA GLY A 18 -26.07 11.82 -13.93
C GLY A 18 -26.44 11.00 -15.18
N LEU A 19 -26.59 11.66 -16.35
CA LEU A 19 -26.91 10.98 -17.60
C LEU A 19 -25.72 10.15 -18.13
N ARG A 20 -24.47 10.63 -17.95
CA ARG A 20 -23.27 9.87 -18.31
C ARG A 20 -23.07 8.65 -17.41
N MET A 21 -23.29 8.77 -16.11
CA MET A 21 -23.22 7.62 -15.19
C MET A 21 -24.34 6.61 -15.47
N HIS A 22 -25.56 7.07 -15.73
CA HIS A 22 -26.68 6.19 -16.09
C HIS A 22 -26.46 5.49 -17.44
N THR A 23 -25.81 6.15 -18.39
CA THR A 23 -25.46 5.57 -19.71
C THR A 23 -24.31 4.58 -19.59
N LEU A 24 -23.33 4.82 -18.70
CA LEU A 24 -22.25 3.86 -18.40
C LEU A 24 -22.81 2.62 -17.68
N LEU A 25 -23.64 2.80 -16.66
CA LEU A 25 -24.28 1.69 -15.94
C LEU A 25 -25.27 0.90 -16.83
N ARG A 26 -25.98 1.55 -17.77
CA ARG A 26 -26.85 0.85 -18.75
C ARG A 26 -26.04 0.09 -19.82
N ARG A 27 -24.82 0.50 -20.15
CA ARG A 27 -23.94 -0.27 -21.05
C ARG A 27 -23.38 -1.52 -20.39
N GLU A 28 -23.22 -1.53 -19.06
CA GLU A 28 -22.72 -2.71 -18.34
C GLU A 28 -23.79 -3.79 -18.10
N THR A 29 -25.10 -3.44 -18.19
CA THR A 29 -26.20 -4.40 -17.96
C THR A 29 -26.79 -5.03 -19.22
N HIS A 30 -26.48 -4.51 -20.41
CA HIS A 30 -26.88 -5.12 -21.69
C HIS A 30 -25.62 -5.58 -22.46
N GLU A 31 -25.55 -6.86 -22.64
CA GLU A 31 -24.54 -7.65 -23.36
C GLU A 31 -23.28 -8.01 -22.58
N ARG A 32 -23.42 -8.93 -21.61
CA ARG A 32 -22.36 -9.92 -21.43
C ARG A 32 -22.36 -10.91 -22.61
N LYS A 33 -22.09 -10.42 -23.80
CA LYS A 33 -21.40 -11.27 -24.77
C LYS A 33 -20.00 -11.46 -24.18
N ALA A 34 -19.59 -12.72 -24.00
CA ALA A 34 -18.25 -13.07 -23.59
C ALA A 34 -17.30 -12.14 -24.36
N ALA A 35 -16.48 -11.38 -23.63
CA ALA A 35 -15.43 -10.58 -24.26
C ALA A 35 -14.70 -11.56 -25.19
N PRO A 36 -14.45 -11.18 -26.45
CA PRO A 36 -13.70 -12.06 -27.35
C PRO A 36 -12.44 -12.43 -26.57
N SER A 37 -12.23 -13.73 -26.37
CA SER A 37 -11.01 -14.22 -25.77
C SER A 37 -9.89 -13.61 -26.59
N VAL A 38 -9.19 -12.62 -26.01
CA VAL A 38 -8.00 -12.05 -26.64
C VAL A 38 -7.05 -13.23 -26.74
N LYS A 39 -6.99 -13.86 -27.91
CA LYS A 39 -5.95 -14.83 -28.20
C LYS A 39 -4.67 -14.04 -28.21
N ILE A 40 -3.95 -14.08 -27.08
CA ILE A 40 -2.61 -13.53 -27.02
C ILE A 40 -1.79 -14.35 -28.01
N ASP A 41 -1.30 -13.69 -29.04
CA ASP A 41 -0.38 -14.33 -29.97
C ASP A 41 0.99 -14.44 -29.27
N TRP A 42 1.20 -15.56 -28.66
CA TRP A 42 2.43 -15.89 -27.94
C TRP A 42 3.67 -15.95 -28.86
N SER A 43 3.48 -16.03 -30.20
CA SER A 43 4.61 -15.96 -31.15
C SER A 43 5.32 -14.61 -31.11
N LEU A 44 4.60 -13.53 -30.72
CA LEU A 44 5.18 -12.20 -30.52
C LEU A 44 6.12 -12.12 -29.30
N TYR A 45 6.06 -13.13 -28.42
CA TYR A 45 6.87 -13.26 -27.20
C TYR A 45 7.96 -14.33 -27.33
N GLY A 46 8.30 -14.72 -28.55
CA GLY A 46 9.30 -15.78 -28.80
C GLY A 46 8.73 -17.21 -28.77
N GLY A 47 7.38 -17.34 -28.72
CA GLY A 47 6.66 -18.61 -28.65
C GLY A 47 6.64 -19.21 -27.24
N VAL A 48 5.56 -19.92 -26.93
CA VAL A 48 5.43 -20.70 -25.67
C VAL A 48 6.58 -21.69 -25.52
N GLU A 49 7.07 -22.26 -26.64
CA GLU A 49 8.20 -23.17 -26.66
C GLU A 49 9.52 -22.54 -26.20
N ASN A 50 9.73 -21.24 -26.46
CA ASN A 50 10.94 -20.57 -26.05
C ASN A 50 10.88 -20.17 -24.55
N LEU A 51 9.70 -19.85 -24.05
CA LEU A 51 9.47 -19.64 -22.61
C LEU A 51 9.61 -20.97 -21.86
N GLN A 52 9.05 -22.06 -22.38
CA GLN A 52 9.18 -23.39 -21.81
C GLN A 52 10.66 -23.84 -21.83
N GLY A 53 11.37 -23.63 -22.92
CA GLY A 53 12.81 -23.91 -22.99
C GLY A 53 13.69 -23.07 -22.08
N GLN A 54 13.30 -21.84 -21.75
CA GLN A 54 13.97 -21.02 -20.74
C GLN A 54 13.64 -21.46 -19.32
N VAL A 55 12.39 -21.85 -19.06
CA VAL A 55 11.95 -22.43 -17.79
C VAL A 55 12.66 -23.77 -17.59
N ASP A 56 12.76 -24.62 -18.60
CA ASP A 56 13.42 -25.91 -18.52
C ASP A 56 14.94 -25.79 -18.31
N LYS A 57 15.59 -24.82 -18.96
CA LYS A 57 17.01 -24.49 -18.71
C LYS A 57 17.25 -23.91 -17.31
N ALA A 58 16.34 -23.06 -16.84
CA ALA A 58 16.38 -22.52 -15.49
C ALA A 58 16.13 -23.63 -14.45
N ALA A 59 15.24 -24.58 -14.74
CA ALA A 59 14.96 -25.74 -13.88
C ALA A 59 16.11 -26.76 -13.87
N ALA A 60 16.74 -27.04 -15.01
CA ALA A 60 17.84 -28.01 -15.14
C ALA A 60 19.12 -27.56 -14.37
N GLY A 61 19.31 -26.29 -14.15
CA GLY A 61 20.42 -25.75 -13.34
C GLY A 61 20.17 -25.72 -11.83
N ARG A 62 18.95 -26.06 -11.38
CA ARG A 62 18.53 -25.91 -9.98
C ARG A 62 18.12 -27.24 -9.36
N LYS A 63 18.95 -27.74 -8.49
CA LYS A 63 18.71 -28.93 -7.66
C LYS A 63 17.57 -28.78 -6.63
N TRP A 64 16.79 -27.65 -6.66
CA TRP A 64 15.97 -27.24 -5.51
C TRP A 64 14.63 -26.58 -5.81
N MET A 65 14.00 -26.83 -6.96
CA MET A 65 12.60 -26.43 -7.12
C MET A 65 11.70 -27.65 -7.15
N PRO A 66 10.70 -27.76 -6.25
CA PRO A 66 9.58 -28.64 -6.49
C PRO A 66 8.89 -28.15 -7.76
N HIS A 67 8.68 -29.07 -8.72
CA HIS A 67 7.95 -28.78 -9.96
C HIS A 67 6.56 -28.28 -9.62
N VAL A 68 6.19 -27.11 -10.15
CA VAL A 68 4.84 -26.60 -10.10
C VAL A 68 3.92 -27.69 -10.67
N GLY A 69 3.07 -28.27 -9.84
CA GLY A 69 2.06 -29.25 -10.22
C GLY A 69 2.18 -30.64 -9.61
N GLU A 70 3.27 -31.00 -8.90
CA GLU A 70 3.42 -32.40 -8.49
C GLU A 70 3.02 -32.75 -7.04
N LYS A 71 2.97 -31.82 -6.14
CA LYS A 71 2.32 -31.98 -4.80
C LYS A 71 2.06 -30.61 -4.18
N PRO A 72 0.99 -30.44 -3.40
CA PRO A 72 0.88 -29.26 -2.55
C PRO A 72 2.12 -29.23 -1.64
N LEU A 73 2.78 -28.05 -1.57
CA LEU A 73 3.87 -27.81 -0.62
C LEU A 73 3.39 -28.24 0.77
N PRO A 74 4.24 -28.90 1.58
CA PRO A 74 3.94 -29.12 2.97
C PRO A 74 3.51 -27.81 3.61
N SER A 75 2.55 -27.86 4.54
CA SER A 75 1.99 -26.64 5.19
C SER A 75 3.01 -25.82 5.99
N ASP A 76 4.21 -26.35 6.15
CA ASP A 76 5.35 -25.81 6.87
C ASP A 76 6.51 -25.38 5.96
N ASP A 77 6.34 -25.49 4.63
CA ASP A 77 7.34 -25.07 3.66
C ASP A 77 6.89 -23.79 2.92
N PHE A 78 7.86 -23.00 2.48
CA PHE A 78 7.67 -21.74 1.79
C PHE A 78 8.30 -21.79 0.42
N LEU A 79 7.59 -21.26 -0.58
CA LEU A 79 8.14 -21.13 -1.93
C LEU A 79 9.14 -19.96 -1.95
N TRP A 80 10.43 -20.29 -2.10
CA TRP A 80 11.48 -19.31 -2.35
C TRP A 80 11.68 -19.14 -3.84
N SER A 81 11.47 -17.93 -4.35
CA SER A 81 11.77 -17.60 -5.74
C SER A 81 13.08 -16.83 -5.82
N LEU A 82 14.00 -17.33 -6.63
CA LEU A 82 15.25 -16.66 -7.01
C LEU A 82 15.18 -16.14 -8.45
N ASN A 83 14.00 -16.16 -9.06
CA ASN A 83 13.82 -15.72 -10.43
C ASN A 83 13.79 -14.19 -10.48
N GLU A 84 14.39 -13.65 -11.55
CA GLU A 84 14.24 -12.23 -11.86
C GLU A 84 12.74 -11.92 -11.98
N GLU A 85 12.35 -10.80 -11.39
CA GLU A 85 10.98 -10.32 -11.35
C GLU A 85 10.42 -10.17 -12.78
N PRO A 86 9.35 -10.91 -13.16
CA PRO A 86 8.85 -10.92 -14.53
C PRO A 86 8.03 -9.67 -14.88
N HIS A 87 7.60 -8.88 -13.91
CA HIS A 87 6.70 -7.75 -14.10
C HIS A 87 7.33 -6.65 -14.97
N ARG A 88 8.61 -6.39 -14.82
CA ARG A 88 9.33 -5.41 -15.66
C ARG A 88 9.27 -5.77 -17.13
N THR A 89 9.60 -7.00 -17.47
CA THR A 89 9.59 -7.51 -18.85
C THR A 89 8.18 -7.52 -19.40
N ARG A 90 7.23 -8.01 -18.60
CA ARG A 90 5.80 -8.04 -18.93
C ARG A 90 5.23 -6.64 -19.14
N ARG A 91 5.56 -5.68 -18.26
CA ARG A 91 5.15 -4.27 -18.41
C ARG A 91 5.67 -3.66 -19.71
N LEU A 92 6.93 -3.89 -20.05
CA LEU A 92 7.51 -3.39 -21.30
C LEU A 92 6.81 -4.00 -22.52
N ALA A 93 6.49 -5.30 -22.50
CA ALA A 93 5.75 -5.96 -23.54
C ALA A 93 4.32 -5.39 -23.69
N ILE A 94 3.60 -5.20 -22.60
CA ILE A 94 2.26 -4.58 -22.60
C ILE A 94 2.33 -3.14 -23.17
N MET A 95 3.27 -2.32 -22.70
CA MET A 95 3.42 -0.94 -23.20
C MET A 95 3.84 -0.88 -24.67
N LYS A 96 4.50 -1.91 -25.19
CA LYS A 96 4.84 -2.03 -26.63
C LYS A 96 3.62 -2.43 -27.44
N ALA A 97 2.83 -3.39 -26.94
CA ALA A 97 1.61 -3.86 -27.61
C ALA A 97 0.47 -2.84 -27.53
N HIS A 98 0.40 -2.08 -26.43
CA HIS A 98 -0.65 -1.14 -26.08
C HIS A 98 -0.09 0.24 -25.69
N PRO A 99 0.47 1.02 -26.65
CA PRO A 99 1.11 2.30 -26.35
C PRO A 99 0.14 3.35 -25.77
N GLU A 100 -1.18 3.17 -25.96
CA GLU A 100 -2.23 4.01 -25.39
C GLU A 100 -2.27 3.97 -23.87
N VAL A 101 -1.78 2.90 -23.23
CA VAL A 101 -1.69 2.77 -21.76
C VAL A 101 -0.85 3.90 -21.15
N ARG A 102 0.14 4.42 -21.89
CA ARG A 102 0.96 5.56 -21.45
C ARG A 102 0.16 6.83 -21.19
N LYS A 103 -1.00 6.99 -21.84
CA LYS A 103 -1.88 8.14 -21.63
C LYS A 103 -2.60 8.11 -20.27
N LEU A 104 -2.66 6.93 -19.63
CA LEU A 104 -3.22 6.75 -18.31
C LEU A 104 -2.20 7.01 -17.20
N MET A 105 -0.90 7.04 -17.55
CA MET A 105 0.18 7.31 -16.62
C MET A 105 0.32 8.80 -16.40
N GLY A 106 0.49 9.22 -15.16
CA GLY A 106 0.69 10.63 -14.85
C GLY A 106 0.67 10.91 -13.37
N HIS A 107 0.68 12.21 -13.06
CA HIS A 107 0.53 12.68 -11.68
C HIS A 107 -0.94 12.75 -11.31
N GLU A 108 -1.26 12.33 -10.08
CA GLU A 108 -2.60 12.47 -9.50
C GLU A 108 -2.63 13.65 -8.51
N PRO A 109 -3.16 14.81 -8.97
CA PRO A 109 -3.12 16.01 -8.15
C PRO A 109 -4.08 15.97 -6.95
N LEU A 110 -5.04 15.03 -6.91
CA LEU A 110 -5.98 14.89 -5.79
C LEU A 110 -5.32 14.23 -4.58
N THR A 111 -4.30 13.38 -4.77
CA THR A 111 -3.57 12.67 -3.70
C THR A 111 -3.17 13.61 -2.56
N LYS A 112 -2.62 14.80 -2.87
CA LYS A 112 -2.19 15.77 -1.84
C LYS A 112 -3.36 16.29 -1.00
N TYR A 113 -4.52 16.52 -1.61
CA TYR A 113 -5.70 17.04 -0.88
C TYR A 113 -6.34 15.95 -0.02
N VAL A 114 -6.46 14.75 -0.55
CA VAL A 114 -6.98 13.59 0.19
C VAL A 114 -6.06 13.27 1.36
N ALA A 115 -4.76 13.15 1.14
CA ALA A 115 -3.77 12.89 2.19
C ALA A 115 -3.85 13.93 3.30
N MET A 116 -3.83 15.22 2.98
CA MET A 116 -3.90 16.30 3.97
C MET A 116 -5.24 16.37 4.70
N SER A 117 -6.35 16.02 4.02
CA SER A 117 -7.66 15.93 4.69
C SER A 117 -7.69 14.81 5.74
N VAL A 118 -7.08 13.68 5.46
CA VAL A 118 -6.98 12.57 6.42
C VAL A 118 -6.02 12.92 7.57
N VAL A 119 -4.91 13.61 7.29
CA VAL A 119 -4.02 14.17 8.33
C VAL A 119 -4.80 15.09 9.25
N CYS A 120 -5.55 16.06 8.70
CA CYS A 120 -6.37 16.97 9.49
C CYS A 120 -7.42 16.22 10.33
N LEU A 121 -8.10 15.24 9.75
CA LEU A 121 -9.06 14.40 10.46
C LEU A 121 -8.43 13.73 11.68
N GLN A 122 -7.28 13.10 11.53
CA GLN A 122 -6.59 12.40 12.61
C GLN A 122 -6.13 13.34 13.73
N VAL A 123 -5.57 14.49 13.37
CA VAL A 123 -5.15 15.51 14.36
C VAL A 123 -6.36 16.06 15.12
N VAL A 124 -7.45 16.37 14.41
CA VAL A 124 -8.69 16.86 15.02
C VAL A 124 -9.28 15.81 15.97
N LEU A 125 -9.33 14.54 15.57
CA LEU A 125 -9.82 13.47 16.44
C LEU A 125 -8.94 13.30 17.68
N ALA A 126 -7.61 13.33 17.54
CA ALA A 126 -6.69 13.26 18.67
C ALA A 126 -6.93 14.40 19.69
N VAL A 127 -7.19 15.63 19.21
CA VAL A 127 -7.55 16.77 20.05
C VAL A 127 -8.92 16.60 20.68
N ILE A 128 -9.92 16.14 19.92
CA ILE A 128 -11.30 15.92 20.44
C ILE A 128 -11.32 14.88 21.55
N VAL A 129 -10.72 13.69 21.36
CA VAL A 129 -10.74 12.65 22.40
C VAL A 129 -10.03 13.11 23.68
N THR A 130 -9.02 13.97 23.52
CA THR A 130 -8.32 14.60 24.67
C THR A 130 -9.21 15.64 25.36
N ALA A 131 -9.85 16.52 24.60
CA ALA A 131 -10.75 17.55 25.15
C ALA A 131 -11.98 16.96 25.86
N LEU A 132 -12.46 15.79 25.41
CA LEU A 132 -13.52 15.02 26.05
C LEU A 132 -13.06 14.31 27.34
N GLY A 133 -11.76 14.36 27.68
CA GLY A 133 -11.20 13.72 28.86
C GLY A 133 -11.29 12.19 28.84
N TRP A 134 -11.36 11.58 27.66
CA TRP A 134 -11.44 10.13 27.58
C TRP A 134 -10.10 9.49 27.96
N HIS A 135 -10.16 8.56 28.90
CA HIS A 135 -8.99 7.79 29.28
C HIS A 135 -8.60 6.82 28.14
N PRO A 136 -7.31 6.57 27.86
CA PRO A 136 -6.88 5.66 26.79
C PRO A 136 -7.41 4.23 26.89
N LEU A 137 -7.81 3.78 28.06
CA LEU A 137 -8.48 2.47 28.28
C LEU A 137 -10.01 2.54 28.24
N ASP A 138 -10.61 3.72 28.03
CA ASP A 138 -12.05 3.85 27.83
C ASP A 138 -12.45 3.20 26.49
N TRP A 139 -13.52 2.40 26.51
CA TRP A 139 -14.00 1.72 25.33
C TRP A 139 -14.33 2.67 24.17
N ARG A 140 -14.80 3.89 24.44
CA ARG A 140 -15.08 4.94 23.44
C ARG A 140 -13.78 5.39 22.75
N PHE A 141 -12.72 5.59 23.53
CA PHE A 141 -11.40 5.93 23.03
C PHE A 141 -10.86 4.80 22.14
N LEU A 142 -10.86 3.57 22.64
CA LEU A 142 -10.37 2.39 21.93
C LEU A 142 -11.16 2.12 20.64
N LEU A 143 -12.49 2.24 20.70
CA LEU A 143 -13.36 2.05 19.55
C LEU A 143 -13.13 3.14 18.49
N THR A 144 -12.96 4.40 18.90
CA THR A 144 -12.65 5.51 17.99
C THR A 144 -11.28 5.32 17.35
N ALA A 145 -10.27 4.96 18.14
CA ALA A 145 -8.93 4.67 17.64
C ALA A 145 -8.91 3.46 16.69
N TYR A 146 -9.72 2.43 16.96
CA TYR A 146 -9.80 1.24 16.11
C TYR A 146 -10.56 1.55 14.81
N LEU A 147 -11.84 1.95 14.89
CA LEU A 147 -12.70 2.07 13.71
C LEU A 147 -12.32 3.25 12.82
N ILE A 148 -12.10 4.42 13.41
CA ILE A 148 -11.82 5.64 12.64
C ILE A 148 -10.32 5.84 12.51
N GLY A 149 -9.60 5.79 13.62
CA GLY A 149 -8.17 6.02 13.67
C GLY A 149 -7.38 5.01 12.84
N GLY A 150 -7.64 3.72 13.02
CA GLY A 150 -6.99 2.64 12.27
C GLY A 150 -7.26 2.73 10.77
N THR A 151 -8.53 2.95 10.38
CA THR A 151 -8.90 3.13 8.98
C THR A 151 -8.22 4.35 8.36
N ALA A 152 -8.24 5.50 9.06
CA ALA A 152 -7.61 6.73 8.58
C ALA A 152 -6.08 6.58 8.47
N ASN A 153 -5.42 5.92 9.43
CA ASN A 153 -3.98 5.67 9.36
C ASN A 153 -3.61 4.68 8.24
N GLN A 154 -4.46 3.70 7.93
CA GLN A 154 -4.24 2.89 6.74
C GLN A 154 -4.26 3.74 5.46
N HIS A 155 -5.19 4.67 5.33
CA HIS A 155 -5.18 5.63 4.21
C HIS A 155 -3.92 6.49 4.18
N ILE A 156 -3.35 6.85 5.35
CA ILE A 156 -2.07 7.56 5.44
C ILE A 156 -0.92 6.70 4.92
N PHE A 157 -0.86 5.41 5.27
CA PHE A 157 0.15 4.48 4.75
C PHE A 157 0.04 4.35 3.23
N LEU A 158 -1.17 4.17 2.70
CA LEU A 158 -1.42 4.12 1.25
C LEU A 158 -1.09 5.43 0.54
N ALA A 159 -1.41 6.58 1.15
CA ALA A 159 -1.04 7.88 0.59
C ALA A 159 0.49 8.06 0.56
N ILE A 160 1.22 7.65 1.60
CA ILE A 160 2.69 7.68 1.62
C ILE A 160 3.27 6.74 0.57
N HIS A 161 2.69 5.56 0.37
CA HIS A 161 3.02 4.62 -0.71
C HIS A 161 2.95 5.35 -2.06
N GLU A 162 1.80 5.94 -2.39
CA GLU A 162 1.54 6.66 -3.64
C GLU A 162 2.49 7.87 -3.83
N ILE A 163 2.69 8.66 -2.78
CA ILE A 163 3.61 9.80 -2.78
C ILE A 163 5.07 9.35 -2.98
N THR A 164 5.42 8.17 -2.49
CA THR A 164 6.75 7.56 -2.66
C THR A 164 7.11 7.37 -4.13
N HIS A 165 6.12 7.06 -4.99
CA HIS A 165 6.26 6.99 -6.45
C HIS A 165 6.34 8.35 -7.13
N ASN A 166 6.33 9.46 -6.38
CA ASN A 166 6.37 10.85 -6.85
C ASN A 166 5.16 11.23 -7.72
N LEU A 167 3.97 10.71 -7.42
CA LEU A 167 2.77 10.93 -8.22
C LEU A 167 1.97 12.18 -7.84
N ALA A 168 2.08 12.70 -6.59
CA ALA A 168 1.32 13.86 -6.14
C ALA A 168 1.80 15.19 -6.75
N PHE A 169 3.11 15.32 -7.04
CA PHE A 169 3.73 16.51 -7.62
C PHE A 169 4.78 16.12 -8.66
N LYS A 170 5.04 17.02 -9.62
CA LYS A 170 6.17 16.88 -10.54
C LYS A 170 7.55 16.98 -9.86
N SER A 171 7.64 17.74 -8.77
CA SER A 171 8.87 17.92 -8.00
C SER A 171 9.06 16.78 -7.00
N ILE A 172 10.20 16.10 -7.06
CA ILE A 172 10.60 15.05 -6.11
C ILE A 172 10.68 15.60 -4.67
N ALA A 173 11.23 16.83 -4.52
CA ALA A 173 11.32 17.46 -3.21
C ALA A 173 9.94 17.76 -2.61
N ALA A 174 8.99 18.23 -3.44
CA ALA A 174 7.63 18.48 -3.00
C ALA A 174 6.91 17.20 -2.56
N ASN A 175 7.12 16.07 -3.27
CA ASN A 175 6.60 14.77 -2.83
C ASN A 175 7.20 14.34 -1.48
N ARG A 176 8.51 14.52 -1.27
CA ARG A 176 9.16 14.20 0.02
C ARG A 176 8.60 15.04 1.16
N VAL A 177 8.41 16.36 0.95
CA VAL A 177 7.81 17.23 1.96
C VAL A 177 6.38 16.80 2.25
N LEU A 178 5.57 16.51 1.22
CA LEU A 178 4.21 16.01 1.40
C LEU A 178 4.21 14.67 2.17
N ALA A 179 5.11 13.74 1.87
CA ALA A 179 5.23 12.48 2.59
C ALA A 179 5.54 12.68 4.07
N ILE A 180 6.46 13.62 4.41
CA ILE A 180 6.79 13.97 5.79
C ILE A 180 5.56 14.55 6.51
N LEU A 181 4.81 15.45 5.86
CA LEU A 181 3.59 16.01 6.45
C LEU A 181 2.47 14.97 6.62
N THR A 182 2.32 14.08 5.61
CA THR A 182 1.37 12.96 5.67
C THR A 182 1.74 11.97 6.78
N ASN A 183 3.03 11.86 7.13
CA ASN A 183 3.52 10.97 8.18
C ASN A 183 3.08 11.39 9.60
N LEU A 184 2.76 12.66 9.85
CA LEU A 184 2.55 13.19 11.20
C LEU A 184 1.58 12.37 12.08
N PRO A 185 0.39 11.95 11.59
CA PRO A 185 -0.52 11.16 12.41
C PRO A 185 -0.05 9.73 12.71
N ALA A 186 0.98 9.25 12.02
CA ALA A 186 1.55 7.94 12.35
C ALA A 186 2.31 7.94 13.68
N ALA A 187 2.69 9.11 14.20
CA ALA A 187 3.44 9.32 15.44
C ALA A 187 4.82 8.62 15.48
N VAL A 188 5.30 8.13 14.34
CA VAL A 188 6.63 7.55 14.14
C VAL A 188 7.19 7.99 12.79
N PRO A 189 8.49 8.35 12.68
CA PRO A 189 9.08 8.91 11.47
C PRO A 189 9.46 7.81 10.46
N PHE A 190 8.50 7.27 9.70
CA PHE A 190 8.76 6.15 8.79
C PHE A 190 8.80 6.54 7.30
N ALA A 191 8.15 7.62 6.86
CA ALA A 191 7.93 7.91 5.45
C ALA A 191 9.21 7.99 4.60
N MET A 192 10.28 8.58 5.15
CA MET A 192 11.55 8.68 4.43
C MET A 192 12.37 7.38 4.48
N THR A 193 12.19 6.56 5.50
CA THR A 193 12.78 5.22 5.59
C THR A 193 12.05 4.26 4.66
N PHE A 194 10.73 4.31 4.59
CA PHE A 194 9.90 3.48 3.71
C PHE A 194 10.28 3.63 2.23
N LYS A 195 10.50 4.88 1.76
CA LYS A 195 10.72 5.16 0.34
C LYS A 195 11.81 4.32 -0.34
N PRO A 196 13.07 4.24 0.15
CA PRO A 196 14.11 3.46 -0.51
C PRO A 196 13.82 1.96 -0.49
N TYR A 197 13.27 1.42 0.60
CA TYR A 197 12.90 0.00 0.70
C TYR A 197 11.78 -0.35 -0.27
N HIS A 198 10.75 0.46 -0.34
CA HIS A 198 9.62 0.25 -1.24
C HIS A 198 10.03 0.30 -2.72
N ILE A 199 10.87 1.24 -3.12
CA ILE A 199 11.40 1.30 -4.49
C ILE A 199 12.32 0.11 -4.80
N GLU A 200 13.05 -0.39 -3.81
CA GLU A 200 13.89 -1.58 -3.94
C GLU A 200 13.05 -2.85 -4.04
N HIS A 201 11.99 -2.98 -3.23
CA HIS A 201 10.98 -4.02 -3.31
C HIS A 201 10.38 -4.11 -4.73
N HIS A 202 9.92 -3.00 -5.32
CA HIS A 202 9.42 -3.01 -6.70
C HIS A 202 10.43 -3.41 -7.78
N LYS A 203 11.73 -3.30 -7.51
CA LYS A 203 12.78 -3.72 -8.46
C LYS A 203 13.18 -5.17 -8.29
N HIS A 204 13.10 -5.69 -7.09
CA HIS A 204 13.62 -6.96 -6.65
C HIS A 204 12.55 -7.77 -5.92
N LEU A 205 11.31 -7.71 -6.43
CA LEU A 205 10.14 -8.36 -5.83
C LEU A 205 10.40 -9.85 -5.60
N GLY A 206 10.28 -10.29 -4.35
CA GLY A 206 10.47 -11.68 -3.96
C GLY A 206 11.94 -12.13 -3.90
N GLU A 207 12.94 -11.23 -4.08
CA GLU A 207 14.34 -11.59 -4.04
C GLU A 207 14.88 -11.63 -2.59
N ASP A 208 15.24 -12.83 -2.14
CA ASP A 208 15.76 -13.05 -0.77
C ASP A 208 17.02 -12.23 -0.49
N GLY A 209 17.05 -11.56 0.66
CA GLY A 209 18.16 -10.72 1.10
C GLY A 209 18.17 -9.30 0.51
N ILE A 210 17.25 -8.98 -0.41
CA ILE A 210 17.09 -7.63 -0.97
C ILE A 210 15.69 -7.10 -0.66
N ASP A 211 14.66 -7.86 -0.98
CA ASP A 211 13.27 -7.50 -0.70
C ASP A 211 12.99 -7.63 0.80
N THR A 212 12.75 -6.49 1.46
CA THR A 212 12.48 -6.46 2.90
C THR A 212 11.02 -6.76 3.24
N ASP A 213 10.16 -6.95 2.26
CA ASP A 213 8.76 -7.28 2.50
C ASP A 213 8.56 -8.80 2.66
N ILE A 214 9.57 -9.59 2.27
CA ILE A 214 9.57 -11.03 2.51
C ILE A 214 9.82 -11.33 4.00
N PRO A 215 9.01 -12.18 4.65
CA PRO A 215 9.27 -12.63 6.01
C PRO A 215 10.62 -13.35 6.14
N THR A 216 11.35 -13.07 7.19
CA THR A 216 12.57 -13.79 7.53
C THR A 216 12.27 -15.23 7.96
N LYS A 217 13.29 -16.11 7.93
CA LYS A 217 13.14 -17.50 8.39
C LYS A 217 12.60 -17.60 9.81
N VAL A 218 12.97 -16.67 10.69
CA VAL A 218 12.47 -16.63 12.08
C VAL A 218 10.98 -16.27 12.11
N GLU A 219 10.55 -15.30 11.31
CA GLU A 219 9.14 -14.93 11.20
C GLU A 219 8.32 -16.08 10.62
N MET A 220 8.86 -16.81 9.64
CA MET A 220 8.19 -17.97 9.05
C MET A 220 7.96 -19.11 10.05
N MET A 221 8.83 -19.28 11.04
CA MET A 221 8.60 -20.24 12.14
C MET A 221 7.35 -19.90 12.96
N LEU A 222 6.98 -18.63 13.05
CA LEU A 222 5.72 -18.19 13.69
C LEU A 222 4.50 -18.47 12.80
N LEU A 223 4.67 -18.50 11.49
CA LEU A 223 3.56 -18.60 10.53
C LEU A 223 3.07 -20.03 10.27
N ASN A 224 3.66 -21.05 10.90
CA ASN A 224 3.31 -22.45 10.67
C ASN A 224 2.07 -22.94 11.45
N ASN A 225 1.51 -22.12 12.35
CA ASN A 225 0.31 -22.46 13.13
C ASN A 225 -0.61 -21.24 13.33
N VAL A 226 -1.85 -21.49 13.73
CA VAL A 226 -2.88 -20.44 13.85
C VAL A 226 -2.53 -19.38 14.89
N LEU A 227 -1.97 -19.76 16.03
CA LEU A 227 -1.59 -18.82 17.10
C LEU A 227 -0.44 -17.94 16.65
N GLY A 228 0.57 -18.53 15.99
CA GLY A 228 1.68 -17.80 15.42
C GLY A 228 1.23 -16.84 14.32
N LYS A 229 0.32 -17.24 13.44
CA LYS A 229 -0.29 -16.34 12.42
C LYS A 229 -1.06 -15.20 13.08
N ALA A 230 -1.85 -15.47 14.13
CA ALA A 230 -2.57 -14.43 14.88
C ALA A 230 -1.61 -13.47 15.57
N PHE A 231 -0.54 -13.98 16.19
CA PHE A 231 0.52 -13.17 16.79
C PHE A 231 1.21 -12.29 15.73
N PHE A 232 1.63 -12.88 14.60
CA PHE A 232 2.25 -12.14 13.51
C PHE A 232 1.32 -11.06 12.97
N ALA A 233 0.07 -11.38 12.67
CA ALA A 233 -0.92 -10.42 12.18
C ALA A 233 -1.19 -9.29 13.19
N THR A 234 -1.15 -9.57 14.49
CA THR A 234 -1.30 -8.55 15.53
C THR A 234 -0.11 -7.58 15.56
N PHE A 235 1.10 -8.09 15.37
CA PHE A 235 2.35 -7.33 15.52
C PHE A 235 3.08 -7.11 14.20
N GLN A 236 2.44 -7.35 13.05
CA GLN A 236 3.10 -7.27 11.73
C GLN A 236 3.79 -5.93 11.48
N LEU A 237 3.21 -4.83 11.97
CA LEU A 237 3.80 -3.49 11.83
C LEU A 237 5.19 -3.41 12.45
N PHE A 238 5.43 -4.07 13.60
CA PHE A 238 6.75 -4.12 14.22
C PHE A 238 7.72 -4.97 13.40
N PHE A 239 7.27 -6.10 12.84
CA PHE A 239 8.09 -6.91 11.96
C PHE A 239 8.52 -6.12 10.72
N TYR A 240 7.59 -5.42 10.06
CA TYR A 240 7.90 -4.55 8.92
C TYR A 240 8.83 -3.38 9.28
N ALA A 241 8.68 -2.80 10.47
CA ALA A 241 9.53 -1.69 10.93
C ALA A 241 10.97 -2.13 11.27
N ILE A 242 11.13 -3.34 11.81
CA ILE A 242 12.42 -3.81 12.33
C ILE A 242 13.20 -4.61 11.29
N ARG A 243 12.52 -5.43 10.47
CA ARG A 243 13.11 -6.33 9.46
C ARG A 243 14.12 -5.64 8.54
N PRO A 244 13.84 -4.44 7.99
CA PRO A 244 14.79 -3.77 7.10
C PRO A 244 16.17 -3.52 7.74
N GLY A 245 16.22 -3.27 9.05
CA GLY A 245 17.46 -3.06 9.78
C GLY A 245 18.37 -4.29 9.86
N PHE A 246 17.81 -5.49 9.67
CA PHE A 246 18.56 -6.75 9.71
C PHE A 246 18.82 -7.33 8.32
N VAL A 247 17.86 -7.15 7.39
CA VAL A 247 17.94 -7.73 6.05
C VAL A 247 18.78 -6.85 5.13
N ARG A 248 18.50 -5.55 5.11
CA ARG A 248 19.14 -4.62 4.18
C ARG A 248 19.21 -3.21 4.73
N VAL A 249 20.34 -2.85 5.27
CA VAL A 249 20.56 -1.50 5.83
C VAL A 249 20.72 -0.47 4.72
N GLN A 250 19.86 0.55 4.72
CA GLN A 250 19.93 1.69 3.81
C GLN A 250 20.70 2.86 4.42
N LYS A 251 21.34 3.68 3.56
CA LYS A 251 22.05 4.87 4.00
C LYS A 251 21.08 5.96 4.46
N LEU A 252 21.30 6.50 5.64
CA LEU A 252 20.58 7.65 6.13
C LEU A 252 20.93 8.91 5.33
N THR A 253 19.95 9.72 5.03
CA THR A 253 20.09 10.99 4.29
C THR A 253 19.53 12.14 5.11
N GLY A 254 19.79 13.40 4.71
CA GLY A 254 19.22 14.56 5.36
C GLY A 254 17.69 14.56 5.41
N TRP A 255 17.03 13.87 4.48
CA TRP A 255 15.57 13.70 4.49
C TRP A 255 15.07 12.82 5.63
N HIS A 256 15.83 11.80 6.03
CA HIS A 256 15.51 10.99 7.20
C HIS A 256 15.59 11.82 8.48
N PHE A 257 16.66 12.61 8.64
CA PHE A 257 16.80 13.52 9.78
C PHE A 257 15.71 14.57 9.82
N LEU A 258 15.34 15.15 8.66
CA LEU A 258 14.23 16.08 8.59
C LEU A 258 12.92 15.42 9.01
N ASN A 259 12.63 14.20 8.54
CA ASN A 259 11.42 13.46 8.94
C ASN A 259 11.40 13.21 10.46
N ILE A 260 12.52 12.79 11.04
CA ILE A 260 12.64 12.57 12.49
C ILE A 260 12.41 13.88 13.25
N CYS A 261 13.08 14.97 12.87
CA CYS A 261 12.93 16.25 13.54
C CYS A 261 11.49 16.78 13.47
N VAL A 262 10.88 16.75 12.29
CA VAL A 262 9.49 17.22 12.09
C VAL A 262 8.51 16.36 12.89
N GLN A 263 8.66 15.04 12.87
CA GLN A 263 7.80 14.14 13.63
C GLN A 263 7.89 14.37 15.12
N LEU A 264 9.11 14.35 15.70
CA LEU A 264 9.29 14.55 17.15
C LEU A 264 8.84 15.93 17.59
N SER A 265 9.05 16.96 16.76
CA SER A 265 8.55 18.31 17.05
C SER A 265 7.03 18.36 17.06
N PHE A 266 6.36 17.69 16.13
CA PHE A 266 4.91 17.57 16.09
C PHE A 266 4.36 16.82 17.30
N ASP A 267 4.96 15.68 17.65
CA ASP A 267 4.54 14.85 18.78
C ASP A 267 4.66 15.62 20.11
N ALA A 268 5.77 16.32 20.29
CA ALA A 268 5.94 17.21 21.45
C ALA A 268 4.95 18.35 21.44
N PHE A 269 4.74 19.00 20.29
CA PHE A 269 3.82 20.13 20.13
C PHE A 269 2.37 19.74 20.45
N ILE A 270 1.87 18.61 19.93
CA ILE A 270 0.48 18.21 20.16
C ILE A 270 0.23 17.85 21.62
N CYS A 271 1.20 17.19 22.27
CA CYS A 271 1.14 16.93 23.72
C CYS A 271 1.16 18.22 24.53
N TYR A 272 2.05 19.17 24.20
CA TYR A 272 2.14 20.46 24.86
C TYR A 272 0.86 21.28 24.67
N ALA A 273 0.36 21.41 23.46
CA ALA A 273 -0.85 22.16 23.13
C ALA A 273 -2.10 21.63 23.81
N CYS A 274 -2.19 20.31 24.02
CA CYS A 274 -3.30 19.68 24.72
C CYS A 274 -3.07 19.54 26.24
N GLY A 275 -1.89 19.85 26.75
CA GLY A 275 -1.54 19.68 28.16
C GLY A 275 -1.55 18.21 28.64
N ALA A 276 -1.50 17.24 27.73
CA ALA A 276 -1.63 15.80 28.03
C ALA A 276 -0.96 14.94 26.96
N PRO A 277 -0.51 13.71 27.28
CA PRO A 277 0.00 12.74 26.31
C PRO A 277 -1.11 12.03 25.51
N THR A 278 -2.37 12.22 25.88
CA THR A 278 -3.53 11.54 25.30
C THR A 278 -3.61 11.60 23.78
N PRO A 279 -3.37 12.77 23.10
CA PRO A 279 -3.45 12.84 21.65
C PRO A 279 -2.37 11.98 20.97
N LEU A 280 -1.17 11.92 21.52
CA LEU A 280 -0.10 11.06 21.02
C LEU A 280 -0.45 9.58 21.20
N ILE A 281 -1.03 9.20 22.35
CA ILE A 281 -1.49 7.83 22.61
C ILE A 281 -2.57 7.43 21.58
N TYR A 282 -3.50 8.36 21.26
CA TYR A 282 -4.52 8.12 20.23
C TYR A 282 -3.89 7.84 18.86
N LEU A 283 -2.93 8.65 18.44
CA LEU A 283 -2.24 8.50 17.16
C LEU A 283 -1.42 7.19 17.08
N LEU A 284 -0.70 6.86 18.16
CA LEU A 284 0.06 5.60 18.24
C LEU A 284 -0.83 4.37 18.20
N LEU A 285 -1.96 4.39 18.94
CA LEU A 285 -2.93 3.29 18.91
C LEU A 285 -3.62 3.18 17.55
N SER A 286 -3.94 4.29 16.91
CA SER A 286 -4.49 4.32 15.54
C SER A 286 -3.51 3.71 14.54
N SER A 287 -2.22 3.99 14.64
CA SER A 287 -1.16 3.39 13.83
C SER A 287 -1.02 1.89 14.10
N PHE A 288 -1.03 1.49 15.38
CA PHE A 288 -0.97 0.09 15.76
C PHE A 288 -2.15 -0.70 15.20
N PHE A 289 -3.37 -0.18 15.35
CA PHE A 289 -4.58 -0.84 14.84
C PHE A 289 -4.58 -0.93 13.32
N ALA A 290 -4.13 0.09 12.59
CA ALA A 290 -4.05 0.08 11.14
C ALA A 290 -3.25 -1.11 10.60
N GLY A 291 -2.18 -1.51 11.29
CA GLY A 291 -1.32 -2.63 10.92
C GLY A 291 -1.46 -3.87 11.83
N SER A 292 -2.60 -4.05 12.51
CA SER A 292 -2.86 -5.18 13.40
C SER A 292 -4.05 -6.02 12.92
N LEU A 293 -4.79 -6.66 13.84
CA LEU A 293 -6.02 -7.41 13.54
C LEU A 293 -7.16 -6.45 13.19
N HIS A 294 -7.04 -5.79 12.05
CA HIS A 294 -8.01 -4.84 11.51
C HIS A 294 -8.35 -5.21 10.07
N PRO A 295 -9.60 -5.08 9.61
CA PRO A 295 -9.99 -5.44 8.24
C PRO A 295 -9.09 -4.81 7.16
N VAL A 296 -8.70 -3.54 7.33
CA VAL A 296 -7.83 -2.85 6.36
C VAL A 296 -6.40 -3.38 6.34
N ALA A 297 -5.92 -4.02 7.40
CA ALA A 297 -4.59 -4.63 7.45
C ALA A 297 -4.46 -5.87 6.55
N GLY A 298 -5.58 -6.43 6.10
CA GLY A 298 -5.60 -7.50 5.09
C GLY A 298 -4.97 -7.10 3.75
N HIS A 299 -4.88 -5.80 3.49
CA HIS A 299 -4.20 -5.24 2.33
C HIS A 299 -2.73 -5.73 2.23
N PHE A 300 -1.97 -5.71 3.32
CA PHE A 300 -0.59 -6.20 3.35
C PHE A 300 -0.43 -7.66 2.90
N ILE A 301 -1.46 -8.48 3.12
CA ILE A 301 -1.47 -9.88 2.68
C ILE A 301 -1.91 -9.97 1.22
N SER A 302 -2.94 -9.21 0.82
CA SER A 302 -3.53 -9.31 -0.51
C SER A 302 -2.59 -8.83 -1.62
N GLU A 303 -1.71 -7.89 -1.33
CA GLU A 303 -0.72 -7.37 -2.29
C GLU A 303 0.35 -8.40 -2.64
N HIS A 304 0.62 -9.34 -1.72
CA HIS A 304 1.68 -10.34 -1.86
C HIS A 304 1.15 -11.79 -1.93
N TYR A 305 -0.16 -11.94 -2.22
CA TYR A 305 -0.78 -13.26 -2.26
C TYR A 305 -0.40 -14.01 -3.55
N MET A 306 0.07 -15.24 -3.40
CA MET A 306 0.30 -16.15 -4.52
C MET A 306 -0.88 -17.08 -4.74
N PHE A 307 -1.38 -17.14 -5.97
CA PHE A 307 -2.40 -18.10 -6.34
C PHE A 307 -1.75 -19.47 -6.66
N SER A 308 -2.45 -20.55 -6.32
CA SER A 308 -2.00 -21.91 -6.66
C SER A 308 -1.75 -22.06 -8.17
N GLY A 309 -0.61 -22.61 -8.54
CA GLY A 309 -0.23 -22.85 -9.94
C GLY A 309 0.40 -21.67 -10.66
N ILE A 310 0.63 -20.55 -9.99
CA ILE A 310 1.43 -19.43 -10.52
C ILE A 310 2.56 -19.09 -9.54
N GLU A 311 3.72 -18.73 -10.09
CA GLU A 311 4.92 -18.39 -9.31
C GLU A 311 5.06 -16.86 -9.10
N GLN A 312 3.98 -16.12 -9.28
CA GLN A 312 3.98 -14.66 -9.24
C GLN A 312 3.02 -14.18 -8.17
N GLU A 313 3.50 -13.26 -7.37
CA GLU A 313 2.66 -12.54 -6.41
C GLU A 313 1.57 -11.73 -7.13
N THR A 314 0.47 -11.48 -6.44
CA THR A 314 -0.48 -10.48 -6.88
C THR A 314 0.19 -9.11 -6.77
N TRP A 315 0.03 -8.33 -7.81
CA TRP A 315 0.62 -7.02 -7.90
C TRP A 315 -0.42 -5.95 -7.56
N SER A 316 -0.04 -4.98 -6.76
CA SER A 316 -0.82 -3.76 -6.52
C SER A 316 -0.30 -2.59 -7.36
#